data_f84a0c08622c731d5e801d95d4c96fd0
#
_entry.id   f84a0c08622c731d5e801d95d4c96fd0
#
_cell.length_a   1.000
_cell.length_b   1.000
_cell.length_c   1.000
_cell.angle_alpha   90.00
_cell.angle_beta   90.00
_cell.angle_gamma   90.00
#
_symmetry.space_group_name_H-M   'P 1'
#
loop_
_entity.id
_entity.type
_entity.pdbx_description
1 polymer ?
#
loop_
_entity_poly.entity_id
_entity_poly.type
_entity_poly.pdbx_seq_one_letter_code
_entity_poly.pdbx_strand_id
1 'polypeptide(L)'
;SAQLRYSVKPKQNDLRFVEEGVRMKRKIKIIVNPVSGSGRRKKALRMIDKHLDREKFEFEIQKTEYHRHAIELTNQAVAEGCEAVIIAGGDGSINEVGATLAGTNVALGIIPAGSGNGLSRSLGISMNPKFAVENINNFNFRTIDTGLANGMPFMNMAGVGFDAAVADAFHKQKMRGFIKYFLLGLKTLREYKLQTYSIVADGREFERRAHLISMANSPQYGNDALVAPKALVDDGMLDAVVVNPFPFYQYFVLFYRLFQGTLNESPHIKTFKFKEMKITQERPDVSH
;
A
#
# COMPACT_ATOMS: atom_id res chain seq x y z
N SER A 1 13.17 -10.47 -3.07
CA SER A 1 12.40 -9.23 -3.10
C SER A 1 12.26 -8.75 -4.54
N ALA A 2 11.01 -8.56 -4.99
CA ALA A 2 10.75 -7.91 -6.26
C ALA A 2 10.79 -6.40 -6.01
N GLN A 3 11.52 -5.64 -6.82
CA GLN A 3 11.62 -4.19 -6.70
C GLN A 3 10.73 -3.53 -7.75
N LEU A 4 9.90 -2.59 -7.34
CA LEU A 4 9.23 -1.65 -8.23
C LEU A 4 10.18 -0.48 -8.49
N ARG A 5 10.58 -0.30 -9.76
CA ARG A 5 11.46 0.81 -10.12
C ARG A 5 10.66 2.06 -10.42
N TYR A 6 10.65 2.98 -9.49
CA TYR A 6 10.43 4.39 -9.76
C TYR A 6 11.80 5.05 -9.80
N SER A 7 12.29 5.48 -10.94
CA SER A 7 13.60 6.11 -10.98
C SER A 7 13.50 7.60 -10.67
N VAL A 8 14.09 8.02 -9.56
CA VAL A 8 14.60 9.39 -9.45
C VAL A 8 15.94 9.38 -10.16
N LYS A 9 16.02 9.90 -11.39
CA LYS A 9 17.32 10.24 -11.94
C LYS A 9 17.88 11.38 -11.07
N PRO A 10 19.15 11.28 -10.57
CA PRO A 10 19.82 12.45 -10.03
C PRO A 10 19.84 13.52 -11.12
N LYS A 11 19.73 14.78 -10.73
CA LYS A 11 19.90 15.91 -11.63
C LYS A 11 21.27 15.82 -12.29
N GLN A 12 21.37 15.19 -13.42
CA GLN A 12 22.41 15.44 -14.38
C GLN A 12 21.92 16.59 -15.23
N ASN A 13 22.62 17.72 -15.14
CA ASN A 13 22.53 18.83 -16.09
C ASN A 13 23.00 18.34 -17.46
N ASP A 14 22.18 17.60 -18.15
CA ASP A 14 22.31 17.43 -19.58
C ASP A 14 21.48 18.53 -20.25
N LEU A 15 22.09 19.68 -20.40
CA LEU A 15 21.73 20.67 -21.43
C LEU A 15 22.03 20.01 -22.78
N ARG A 16 21.21 19.07 -23.21
CA ARG A 16 21.09 18.74 -24.62
C ARG A 16 20.25 19.83 -25.24
N PHE A 17 20.85 20.58 -26.12
CA PHE A 17 20.15 21.38 -27.12
C PHE A 17 19.17 20.44 -27.83
N VAL A 18 17.88 20.57 -27.53
CA VAL A 18 16.80 19.87 -28.24
C VAL A 18 16.50 20.74 -29.45
N GLU A 19 16.89 20.27 -30.62
CA GLU A 19 16.25 20.71 -31.86
C GLU A 19 14.75 20.66 -31.68
N GLU A 20 14.02 21.64 -32.23
CA GLU A 20 12.55 21.72 -32.25
C GLU A 20 11.96 20.57 -33.05
N GLY A 21 12.03 19.36 -32.50
CA GLY A 21 11.34 18.17 -32.96
C GLY A 21 10.03 18.04 -32.20
N VAL A 22 8.95 17.67 -32.87
CA VAL A 22 7.65 17.33 -32.29
C VAL A 22 7.87 16.43 -31.07
N ARG A 23 7.69 16.99 -29.87
CA ARG A 23 7.90 16.26 -28.62
C ARG A 23 6.79 15.21 -28.53
N MET A 24 7.09 13.95 -28.83
CA MET A 24 6.09 12.87 -28.72
C MET A 24 5.53 12.84 -27.31
N LYS A 25 4.21 12.83 -27.20
CA LYS A 25 3.50 12.73 -25.91
C LYS A 25 3.81 11.38 -25.27
N ARG A 26 3.92 11.38 -23.94
CA ARG A 26 4.11 10.15 -23.18
C ARG A 26 2.81 9.36 -23.14
N LYS A 27 2.84 8.10 -23.52
CA LYS A 27 1.66 7.24 -23.45
C LYS A 27 1.45 6.76 -22.02
N ILE A 28 0.28 7.06 -21.45
CA ILE A 28 -0.10 6.62 -20.11
C ILE A 28 -1.50 6.03 -20.12
N LYS A 29 -1.79 5.08 -19.23
CA LYS A 29 -3.13 4.55 -19.00
C LYS A 29 -3.65 4.97 -17.63
N ILE A 30 -4.90 5.42 -17.56
CA ILE A 30 -5.55 5.84 -16.33
C ILE A 30 -6.63 4.84 -15.97
N ILE A 31 -6.46 4.14 -14.85
CA ILE A 31 -7.42 3.16 -14.35
C ILE A 31 -8.21 3.79 -13.20
N VAL A 32 -9.52 3.67 -13.23
CA VAL A 32 -10.41 4.24 -12.22
C VAL A 32 -11.28 3.15 -11.61
N ASN A 33 -11.16 2.95 -10.28
CA ASN A 33 -12.04 2.01 -9.59
C ASN A 33 -13.39 2.69 -9.24
N PRO A 34 -14.52 2.27 -9.83
CA PRO A 34 -15.82 2.89 -9.61
C PRO A 34 -16.39 2.68 -8.20
N VAL A 35 -15.93 1.68 -7.47
CA VAL A 35 -16.42 1.35 -6.11
C VAL A 35 -15.68 2.15 -5.04
N SER A 36 -14.49 2.68 -5.33
CA SER A 36 -13.71 3.47 -4.39
C SER A 36 -14.36 4.83 -4.11
N GLY A 37 -14.78 5.08 -2.86
CA GLY A 37 -15.22 6.37 -2.28
C GLY A 37 -16.04 7.27 -3.24
N SER A 38 -17.34 7.06 -3.36
CA SER A 38 -18.21 7.64 -4.40
C SER A 38 -18.04 9.14 -4.71
N GLY A 39 -17.82 9.98 -3.70
CA GLY A 39 -17.58 11.42 -3.88
C GLY A 39 -16.15 11.75 -4.33
N ARG A 40 -15.15 11.07 -3.77
CA ARG A 40 -13.72 11.32 -4.07
C ARG A 40 -13.37 10.93 -5.50
N ARG A 41 -13.93 9.84 -6.00
CA ARG A 41 -13.76 9.40 -7.41
C ARG A 41 -14.25 10.44 -8.40
N LYS A 42 -15.47 10.97 -8.23
CA LYS A 42 -16.01 12.01 -9.11
C LYS A 42 -15.10 13.24 -9.11
N LYS A 43 -14.55 13.59 -7.93
CA LYS A 43 -13.59 14.68 -7.81
C LYS A 43 -12.27 14.35 -8.54
N ALA A 44 -11.76 13.12 -8.39
CA ALA A 44 -10.55 12.67 -9.09
C ALA A 44 -10.69 12.79 -10.61
N LEU A 45 -11.77 12.24 -11.19
CA LEU A 45 -12.04 12.34 -12.63
C LEU A 45 -12.11 13.79 -13.13
N ARG A 46 -12.80 14.68 -12.40
CA ARG A 46 -12.82 16.10 -12.73
C ARG A 46 -11.46 16.76 -12.68
N MET A 47 -10.61 16.36 -11.72
CA MET A 47 -9.27 16.93 -11.59
C MET A 47 -8.34 16.41 -12.68
N ILE A 48 -8.46 15.14 -13.07
CA ILE A 48 -7.75 14.59 -14.24
C ILE A 48 -8.12 15.38 -15.48
N ASP A 49 -9.42 15.54 -15.77
CA ASP A 49 -9.89 16.24 -16.96
C ASP A 49 -9.43 17.71 -17.02
N LYS A 50 -9.42 18.39 -15.85
CA LYS A 50 -9.09 19.81 -15.75
C LYS A 50 -7.60 20.12 -15.66
N HIS A 51 -6.80 19.24 -15.05
CA HIS A 51 -5.43 19.56 -14.65
C HIS A 51 -4.36 18.63 -15.24
N LEU A 52 -4.72 17.48 -15.84
CA LEU A 52 -3.72 16.64 -16.50
C LEU A 52 -3.26 17.31 -17.79
N ASP A 53 -1.95 17.41 -17.95
CA ASP A 53 -1.30 18.11 -19.05
C ASP A 53 -1.42 17.31 -20.36
N ARG A 54 -2.33 17.72 -21.23
CA ARG A 54 -2.61 17.07 -22.52
C ARG A 54 -1.52 17.31 -23.58
N GLU A 55 -0.63 18.25 -23.35
CA GLU A 55 0.55 18.45 -24.21
C GLU A 55 1.66 17.45 -23.90
N LYS A 56 1.75 17.03 -22.63
CA LYS A 56 2.74 16.06 -22.17
C LYS A 56 2.30 14.61 -22.34
N PHE A 57 0.98 14.34 -22.24
CA PHE A 57 0.45 12.99 -22.17
C PHE A 57 -0.57 12.68 -23.25
N GLU A 58 -0.41 11.51 -23.85
CA GLU A 58 -1.46 10.77 -24.53
C GLU A 58 -2.03 9.76 -23.57
N PHE A 59 -3.35 9.78 -23.30
CA PHE A 59 -3.93 8.91 -22.29
C PHE A 59 -5.33 8.42 -22.62
N GLU A 60 -5.62 7.24 -22.10
CA GLU A 60 -6.93 6.62 -22.08
C GLU A 60 -7.38 6.44 -20.62
N ILE A 61 -8.69 6.66 -20.36
CA ILE A 61 -9.29 6.43 -19.03
C ILE A 61 -10.18 5.19 -19.11
N GLN A 62 -9.83 4.16 -18.35
CA GLN A 62 -10.61 2.94 -18.25
C GLN A 62 -11.13 2.73 -16.83
N LYS A 63 -12.35 2.20 -16.70
CA LYS A 63 -12.97 1.88 -15.42
C LYS A 63 -12.88 0.38 -15.16
N THR A 64 -12.58 0.01 -13.91
CA THR A 64 -12.71 -1.40 -13.52
C THR A 64 -14.19 -1.77 -13.41
N GLU A 65 -14.55 -2.96 -13.87
CA GLU A 65 -15.93 -3.44 -13.90
C GLU A 65 -16.15 -4.54 -12.85
N TYR A 66 -15.11 -5.30 -12.51
CA TYR A 66 -15.14 -6.41 -11.57
C TYR A 66 -13.88 -6.48 -10.71
N HIS A 67 -13.90 -7.38 -9.75
CA HIS A 67 -12.75 -7.62 -8.86
C HIS A 67 -11.53 -8.08 -9.66
N ARG A 68 -10.35 -7.52 -9.39
CA ARG A 68 -9.07 -7.77 -10.07
C ARG A 68 -9.00 -7.32 -11.54
N HIS A 69 -10.00 -6.64 -12.09
CA HIS A 69 -9.94 -6.09 -13.45
C HIS A 69 -8.79 -5.09 -13.65
N ALA A 70 -8.37 -4.40 -12.58
CA ALA A 70 -7.21 -3.51 -12.64
C ALA A 70 -5.91 -4.24 -13.04
N ILE A 71 -5.76 -5.52 -12.70
CA ILE A 71 -4.61 -6.35 -13.11
C ILE A 71 -4.58 -6.53 -14.63
N GLU A 72 -5.72 -6.86 -15.23
CA GLU A 72 -5.85 -7.08 -16.68
C GLU A 72 -5.55 -5.79 -17.46
N LEU A 73 -6.16 -4.68 -17.01
CA LEU A 73 -5.94 -3.35 -17.60
C LEU A 73 -4.48 -2.90 -17.49
N THR A 74 -3.82 -3.26 -16.39
CA THR A 74 -2.41 -2.95 -16.17
C THR A 74 -1.50 -3.77 -17.10
N ASN A 75 -1.76 -5.09 -17.24
CA ASN A 75 -1.03 -5.95 -18.17
C ASN A 75 -1.20 -5.45 -19.62
N GLN A 76 -2.41 -5.05 -19.99
CA GLN A 76 -2.67 -4.44 -21.29
C GLN A 76 -1.85 -3.15 -21.48
N ALA A 77 -1.81 -2.26 -20.48
CA ALA A 77 -1.03 -1.02 -20.55
C ALA A 77 0.47 -1.28 -20.73
N VAL A 78 1.00 -2.31 -20.05
CA VAL A 78 2.41 -2.75 -20.21
C VAL A 78 2.64 -3.25 -21.63
N ALA A 79 1.77 -4.11 -22.15
CA ALA A 79 1.87 -4.65 -23.52
C ALA A 79 1.74 -3.56 -24.60
N GLU A 80 0.94 -2.53 -24.36
CA GLU A 80 0.77 -1.37 -25.24
C GLU A 80 1.93 -0.36 -25.19
N GLY A 81 2.94 -0.60 -24.35
CA GLY A 81 4.11 0.26 -24.20
C GLY A 81 3.84 1.57 -23.48
N CYS A 82 2.88 1.60 -22.56
CA CYS A 82 2.66 2.76 -21.70
C CYS A 82 3.88 3.03 -20.82
N GLU A 83 4.26 4.30 -20.64
CA GLU A 83 5.34 4.72 -19.74
C GLU A 83 4.88 4.73 -18.28
N ALA A 84 3.58 4.92 -18.03
CA ALA A 84 3.01 4.87 -16.70
C ALA A 84 1.56 4.36 -16.71
N VAL A 85 1.16 3.74 -15.59
CA VAL A 85 -0.23 3.44 -15.25
C VAL A 85 -0.63 4.27 -14.05
N ILE A 86 -1.68 5.08 -14.21
CA ILE A 86 -2.22 5.94 -13.16
C ILE A 86 -3.44 5.27 -12.56
N ILE A 87 -3.46 5.03 -11.27
CA ILE A 87 -4.63 4.47 -10.58
C ILE A 87 -5.36 5.53 -9.74
N ALA A 88 -6.62 5.78 -10.05
CA ALA A 88 -7.52 6.53 -9.17
C ALA A 88 -8.35 5.55 -8.35
N GLY A 89 -7.87 5.24 -7.13
CA GLY A 89 -8.43 4.18 -6.32
C GLY A 89 -8.04 4.23 -4.84
N GLY A 90 -8.42 3.19 -4.10
CA GLY A 90 -7.98 2.94 -2.73
C GLY A 90 -6.86 1.89 -2.67
N ASP A 91 -6.45 1.53 -1.45
CA ASP A 91 -5.30 0.65 -1.17
C ASP A 91 -5.32 -0.66 -1.95
N GLY A 92 -6.47 -1.33 -2.04
CA GLY A 92 -6.61 -2.58 -2.81
C GLY A 92 -6.30 -2.38 -4.30
N SER A 93 -6.88 -1.35 -4.94
CA SER A 93 -6.63 -1.07 -6.36
C SER A 93 -5.19 -0.60 -6.61
N ILE A 94 -4.62 0.16 -5.69
CA ILE A 94 -3.21 0.57 -5.73
C ILE A 94 -2.31 -0.67 -5.65
N ASN A 95 -2.65 -1.62 -4.77
CA ASN A 95 -1.90 -2.87 -4.64
C ASN A 95 -2.03 -3.74 -5.91
N GLU A 96 -3.23 -3.89 -6.47
CA GLU A 96 -3.43 -4.65 -7.72
C GLU A 96 -2.56 -4.11 -8.86
N VAL A 97 -2.60 -2.79 -9.11
CA VAL A 97 -1.81 -2.15 -10.17
C VAL A 97 -0.31 -2.21 -9.84
N GLY A 98 0.08 -1.81 -8.63
CA GLY A 98 1.48 -1.78 -8.23
C GLY A 98 2.14 -3.16 -8.22
N ALA A 99 1.43 -4.18 -7.73
CA ALA A 99 1.91 -5.57 -7.76
C ALA A 99 2.11 -6.09 -9.19
N THR A 100 1.24 -5.69 -10.12
CA THR A 100 1.36 -6.06 -11.55
C THR A 100 2.52 -5.34 -12.22
N LEU A 101 2.82 -4.11 -11.83
CA LEU A 101 3.95 -3.34 -12.35
C LEU A 101 5.29 -3.71 -11.72
N ALA A 102 5.30 -4.48 -10.63
CA ALA A 102 6.53 -4.88 -9.95
C ALA A 102 7.50 -5.58 -10.91
N GLY A 103 8.74 -5.07 -10.98
CA GLY A 103 9.78 -5.59 -11.88
C GLY A 103 9.66 -5.14 -13.34
N THR A 104 8.67 -4.31 -13.69
CA THR A 104 8.58 -3.67 -15.02
C THR A 104 9.27 -2.30 -15.02
N ASN A 105 9.41 -1.70 -16.20
CA ASN A 105 9.88 -0.32 -16.36
C ASN A 105 8.74 0.70 -16.41
N VAL A 106 7.49 0.27 -16.23
CA VAL A 106 6.30 1.14 -16.28
C VAL A 106 6.07 1.75 -14.90
N ALA A 107 5.89 3.05 -14.85
CA ALA A 107 5.70 3.77 -13.59
C ALA A 107 4.27 3.64 -13.05
N LEU A 108 4.13 3.64 -11.71
CA LEU A 108 2.85 3.75 -11.02
C LEU A 108 2.58 5.21 -10.63
N GLY A 109 1.50 5.80 -11.14
CA GLY A 109 0.96 7.05 -10.63
C GLY A 109 -0.26 6.80 -9.74
N ILE A 110 -0.42 7.57 -8.66
CA ILE A 110 -1.51 7.37 -7.71
C ILE A 110 -2.32 8.65 -7.54
N ILE A 111 -3.64 8.53 -7.69
CA ILE A 111 -4.63 9.54 -7.29
C ILE A 111 -5.46 8.93 -6.17
N PRO A 112 -5.23 9.30 -4.90
CA PRO A 112 -5.88 8.68 -3.77
C PRO A 112 -7.40 8.93 -3.75
N ALA A 113 -8.19 7.86 -3.81
CA ALA A 113 -9.64 7.93 -3.75
C ALA A 113 -10.28 6.99 -2.71
N GLY A 114 -9.48 6.20 -2.02
CA GLY A 114 -9.90 5.30 -0.95
C GLY A 114 -10.13 5.98 0.40
N SER A 115 -10.44 5.20 1.41
CA SER A 115 -10.61 5.66 2.80
C SER A 115 -9.31 5.68 3.59
N GLY A 116 -8.40 4.73 3.38
CA GLY A 116 -7.13 4.60 4.11
C GLY A 116 -5.99 5.32 3.41
N ASN A 117 -5.69 4.88 2.19
CA ASN A 117 -4.62 5.37 1.31
C ASN A 117 -3.23 5.33 1.98
N GLY A 118 -2.91 4.19 2.62
CA GLY A 118 -1.71 4.01 3.43
C GLY A 118 -0.43 4.26 2.64
N LEU A 119 -0.27 3.59 1.48
CA LEU A 119 0.90 3.78 0.63
C LEU A 119 1.01 5.21 0.12
N SER A 120 -0.11 5.82 -0.32
CA SER A 120 -0.12 7.20 -0.81
C SER A 120 0.38 8.19 0.23
N ARG A 121 -0.08 8.04 1.48
CA ARG A 121 0.36 8.87 2.61
C ARG A 121 1.84 8.66 2.94
N SER A 122 2.28 7.41 2.95
CA SER A 122 3.70 7.06 3.19
C SER A 122 4.64 7.63 2.11
N LEU A 123 4.15 7.75 0.88
CA LEU A 123 4.88 8.36 -0.23
C LEU A 123 4.74 9.90 -0.30
N GLY A 124 4.01 10.53 0.61
CA GLY A 124 3.77 11.97 0.61
C GLY A 124 2.86 12.46 -0.52
N ILE A 125 2.09 11.54 -1.14
CA ILE A 125 1.14 11.91 -2.20
C ILE A 125 -0.06 12.61 -1.58
N SER A 126 -0.39 13.78 -2.11
CA SER A 126 -1.49 14.59 -1.59
C SER A 126 -2.84 13.86 -1.67
N MET A 127 -3.60 13.90 -0.57
CA MET A 127 -4.99 13.41 -0.53
C MET A 127 -5.96 14.32 -1.30
N ASN A 128 -5.54 15.51 -1.72
CA ASN A 128 -6.29 16.35 -2.64
C ASN A 128 -6.00 15.91 -4.09
N PRO A 129 -7.01 15.44 -4.84
CA PRO A 129 -6.80 14.95 -6.20
C PRO A 129 -6.18 15.96 -7.17
N LYS A 130 -6.39 17.27 -6.95
CA LYS A 130 -5.76 18.32 -7.76
C LYS A 130 -4.23 18.23 -7.67
N PHE A 131 -3.68 18.26 -6.46
CA PHE A 131 -2.24 18.20 -6.25
C PHE A 131 -1.64 16.85 -6.62
N ALA A 132 -2.41 15.76 -6.50
CA ALA A 132 -1.97 14.45 -6.98
C ALA A 132 -1.82 14.42 -8.50
N VAL A 133 -2.74 15.05 -9.26
CA VAL A 133 -2.64 15.19 -10.72
C VAL A 133 -1.50 16.12 -11.12
N GLU A 134 -1.31 17.24 -10.42
CA GLU A 134 -0.19 18.16 -10.65
C GLU A 134 1.16 17.47 -10.42
N ASN A 135 1.25 16.59 -9.43
CA ASN A 135 2.45 15.77 -9.20
C ASN A 135 2.71 14.80 -10.36
N ILE A 136 1.66 14.20 -10.94
CA ILE A 136 1.77 13.35 -12.14
C ILE A 136 2.31 14.16 -13.32
N ASN A 137 1.89 15.41 -13.50
CA ASN A 137 2.39 16.29 -14.57
C ASN A 137 3.90 16.55 -14.49
N ASN A 138 4.48 16.50 -13.27
CA ASN A 138 5.92 16.65 -13.10
C ASN A 138 6.70 15.42 -13.56
N PHE A 139 6.05 14.27 -13.64
CA PHE A 139 6.59 12.99 -14.08
C PHE A 139 7.90 12.59 -13.39
N ASN A 140 7.99 12.88 -12.08
CA ASN A 140 9.13 12.53 -11.23
C ASN A 140 8.85 11.21 -10.51
N PHE A 141 9.79 10.30 -10.55
CA PHE A 141 9.66 8.95 -9.96
C PHE A 141 10.72 8.67 -8.91
N ARG A 142 10.38 7.81 -7.97
CA ARG A 142 11.34 7.16 -7.08
C ARG A 142 11.09 5.65 -7.10
N THR A 143 12.14 4.88 -6.91
CA THR A 143 12.03 3.43 -6.73
C THR A 143 11.60 3.13 -5.29
N ILE A 144 10.69 2.18 -5.13
CA ILE A 144 10.32 1.65 -3.82
C ILE A 144 10.45 0.14 -3.81
N ASP A 145 10.63 -0.43 -2.64
CA ASP A 145 10.62 -1.87 -2.44
C ASP A 145 9.18 -2.42 -2.51
N THR A 146 9.08 -3.71 -2.73
CA THR A 146 7.84 -4.47 -2.63
C THR A 146 8.07 -5.74 -1.85
N GLY A 147 7.14 -6.10 -0.98
CA GLY A 147 7.16 -7.40 -0.32
C GLY A 147 6.53 -8.49 -1.19
N LEU A 148 6.90 -9.75 -0.92
CA LEU A 148 6.24 -10.93 -1.45
C LEU A 148 5.69 -11.75 -0.28
N ALA A 149 4.39 -12.03 -0.27
CA ALA A 149 3.75 -12.92 0.67
C ALA A 149 3.20 -14.14 -0.07
N ASN A 150 3.80 -15.32 0.14
CA ASN A 150 3.45 -16.55 -0.58
C ASN A 150 3.45 -16.35 -2.12
N GLY A 151 4.44 -15.63 -2.64
CA GLY A 151 4.54 -15.32 -4.07
C GLY A 151 3.62 -14.20 -4.58
N MET A 152 2.75 -13.65 -3.74
CA MET A 152 1.90 -12.53 -4.09
C MET A 152 2.54 -11.20 -3.67
N PRO A 153 2.78 -10.26 -4.60
CA PRO A 153 3.35 -8.97 -4.27
C PRO A 153 2.41 -8.12 -3.42
N PHE A 154 2.99 -7.40 -2.46
CA PHE A 154 2.29 -6.36 -1.72
C PHE A 154 3.13 -5.09 -1.63
N MET A 155 2.46 -3.94 -1.71
CA MET A 155 3.09 -2.63 -1.76
C MET A 155 3.23 -1.98 -0.39
N ASN A 156 2.29 -2.27 0.50
CA ASN A 156 2.15 -1.57 1.77
C ASN A 156 2.46 -2.51 2.93
N MET A 157 1.58 -3.44 3.22
CA MET A 157 1.69 -4.36 4.33
C MET A 157 1.06 -5.71 4.04
N ALA A 158 1.62 -6.76 4.64
CA ALA A 158 1.00 -8.06 4.80
C ALA A 158 1.05 -8.46 6.28
N GLY A 159 0.16 -9.36 6.71
CA GLY A 159 0.15 -9.76 8.10
C GLY A 159 -0.59 -11.07 8.34
N VAL A 160 -0.36 -11.65 9.51
CA VAL A 160 -1.05 -12.84 10.00
C VAL A 160 -1.56 -12.61 11.42
N GLY A 161 -2.63 -13.27 11.79
CA GLY A 161 -3.19 -13.21 13.12
C GLY A 161 -4.39 -12.26 13.24
N PHE A 162 -4.45 -11.53 14.34
CA PHE A 162 -5.56 -10.64 14.70
C PHE A 162 -5.95 -9.64 13.59
N ASP A 163 -4.99 -9.09 12.88
CA ASP A 163 -5.24 -8.12 11.82
C ASP A 163 -6.03 -8.73 10.65
N ALA A 164 -5.68 -9.96 10.26
CA ALA A 164 -6.43 -10.70 9.24
C ALA A 164 -7.88 -10.97 9.71
N ALA A 165 -8.08 -11.32 10.98
CA ALA A 165 -9.39 -11.53 11.56
C ALA A 165 -10.24 -10.24 11.58
N VAL A 166 -9.64 -9.10 11.92
CA VAL A 166 -10.32 -7.79 11.89
C VAL A 166 -10.64 -7.38 10.45
N ALA A 167 -9.71 -7.59 9.50
CA ALA A 167 -9.93 -7.27 8.09
C ALA A 167 -11.08 -8.10 7.51
N ASP A 168 -11.14 -9.40 7.77
CA ASP A 168 -12.23 -10.29 7.35
C ASP A 168 -13.58 -9.88 7.96
N ALA A 169 -13.62 -9.60 9.27
CA ALA A 169 -14.82 -9.11 9.94
C ALA A 169 -15.30 -7.77 9.37
N PHE A 170 -14.37 -6.88 9.00
CA PHE A 170 -14.67 -5.59 8.38
C PHE A 170 -15.27 -5.73 6.98
N HIS A 171 -14.72 -6.64 6.16
CA HIS A 171 -15.26 -6.94 4.84
C HIS A 171 -16.67 -7.53 4.90
N LYS A 172 -16.92 -8.49 5.79
CA LYS A 172 -18.22 -9.14 5.96
C LYS A 172 -19.33 -8.17 6.39
N GLN A 173 -19.00 -7.16 7.22
CA GLN A 173 -19.99 -6.23 7.76
C GLN A 173 -20.20 -4.96 6.90
N LYS A 174 -19.51 -4.80 5.77
CA LYS A 174 -19.56 -3.60 4.89
C LYS A 174 -19.44 -2.28 5.68
N MET A 175 -18.74 -2.30 6.79
CA MET A 175 -18.61 -1.16 7.69
C MET A 175 -17.59 -0.15 7.15
N ARG A 176 -17.83 1.13 7.37
CA ARG A 176 -16.89 2.21 7.03
C ARG A 176 -16.76 3.17 8.21
N GLY A 177 -15.55 3.67 8.44
CA GLY A 177 -15.26 4.68 9.45
C GLY A 177 -14.44 4.17 10.64
N PHE A 178 -13.61 5.05 11.15
CA PHE A 178 -12.63 4.82 12.19
C PHE A 178 -13.21 4.24 13.50
N ILE A 179 -14.28 4.83 14.02
CA ILE A 179 -14.90 4.37 15.27
C ILE A 179 -15.41 2.92 15.13
N LYS A 180 -15.97 2.60 13.98
CA LYS A 180 -16.47 1.25 13.71
C LYS A 180 -15.32 0.24 13.63
N TYR A 181 -14.20 0.62 13.01
CA TYR A 181 -13.00 -0.22 12.98
C TYR A 181 -12.45 -0.45 14.39
N PHE A 182 -12.39 0.59 15.22
CA PHE A 182 -11.97 0.47 16.61
C PHE A 182 -12.87 -0.47 17.43
N LEU A 183 -14.19 -0.29 17.35
CA LEU A 183 -15.15 -1.14 18.08
C LEU A 183 -15.13 -2.59 17.59
N LEU A 184 -14.95 -2.79 16.29
CA LEU A 184 -14.81 -4.12 15.72
C LEU A 184 -13.53 -4.79 16.20
N GLY A 185 -12.41 -4.09 16.21
CA GLY A 185 -11.15 -4.57 16.77
C GLY A 185 -11.28 -4.97 18.24
N LEU A 186 -11.96 -4.16 19.06
CA LEU A 186 -12.21 -4.46 20.46
C LEU A 186 -13.06 -5.72 20.65
N LYS A 187 -14.09 -5.90 19.81
CA LYS A 187 -14.92 -7.11 19.81
C LYS A 187 -14.10 -8.34 19.38
N THR A 188 -13.39 -8.23 18.27
CA THR A 188 -12.58 -9.32 17.72
C THR A 188 -11.48 -9.74 18.71
N LEU A 189 -10.85 -8.78 19.42
CA LEU A 189 -9.82 -9.07 20.42
C LEU A 189 -10.33 -9.94 21.57
N ARG A 190 -11.59 -9.76 21.99
CA ARG A 190 -12.18 -10.59 23.04
C ARG A 190 -12.36 -12.05 22.62
N GLU A 191 -12.64 -12.28 21.34
CA GLU A 191 -12.91 -13.59 20.76
C GLU A 191 -11.64 -14.25 20.22
N TYR A 192 -10.58 -13.44 19.99
CA TYR A 192 -9.35 -13.89 19.35
C TYR A 192 -8.49 -14.75 20.29
N LYS A 193 -8.22 -15.98 19.83
CA LYS A 193 -7.31 -16.90 20.55
C LYS A 193 -5.87 -16.62 20.12
N LEU A 194 -5.04 -16.32 21.09
CA LEU A 194 -3.60 -16.14 20.87
C LEU A 194 -3.00 -17.38 20.21
N GLN A 195 -2.21 -17.16 19.18
CA GLN A 195 -1.52 -18.20 18.42
C GLN A 195 -0.03 -18.20 18.74
N THR A 196 0.60 -19.38 18.65
CA THR A 196 2.04 -19.54 18.66
C THR A 196 2.54 -19.66 17.23
N TYR A 197 3.54 -18.89 16.90
CA TYR A 197 4.15 -18.84 15.57
C TYR A 197 5.61 -19.29 15.68
N SER A 198 6.02 -20.25 14.86
CA SER A 198 7.43 -20.51 14.56
C SER A 198 7.85 -19.56 13.44
N ILE A 199 8.89 -18.80 13.67
CA ILE A 199 9.38 -17.73 12.79
C ILE A 199 10.83 -18.02 12.45
N VAL A 200 11.13 -18.09 11.16
CA VAL A 200 12.50 -18.10 10.64
C VAL A 200 12.70 -16.80 9.87
N ALA A 201 13.53 -15.90 10.38
CA ALA A 201 13.84 -14.62 9.75
C ALA A 201 15.34 -14.52 9.49
N ASP A 202 15.72 -14.37 8.21
CA ASP A 202 17.12 -14.31 7.75
C ASP A 202 17.99 -15.42 8.39
N GLY A 203 17.46 -16.65 8.41
CA GLY A 203 18.12 -17.84 8.97
C GLY A 203 18.09 -17.97 10.49
N ARG A 204 17.50 -17.03 11.22
CA ARG A 204 17.32 -17.11 12.68
C ARG A 204 15.95 -17.66 13.01
N GLU A 205 15.90 -18.75 13.77
CA GLU A 205 14.66 -19.39 14.20
C GLU A 205 14.32 -19.00 15.64
N PHE A 206 13.03 -18.68 15.86
CA PHE A 206 12.49 -18.40 17.19
C PHE A 206 10.97 -18.57 17.21
N GLU A 207 10.42 -18.87 18.36
CA GLU A 207 9.00 -18.95 18.59
C GLU A 207 8.46 -17.67 19.25
N ARG A 208 7.24 -17.29 18.87
CA ARG A 208 6.52 -16.17 19.49
C ARG A 208 5.04 -16.48 19.61
N ARG A 209 4.53 -16.29 20.82
CA ARG A 209 3.10 -16.17 21.04
C ARG A 209 2.70 -14.73 20.80
N ALA A 210 1.84 -14.50 19.82
CA ALA A 210 1.51 -13.15 19.39
C ALA A 210 0.02 -13.01 19.02
N HIS A 211 -0.49 -11.79 19.15
CA HIS A 211 -1.78 -11.43 18.58
C HIS A 211 -1.67 -11.22 17.07
N LEU A 212 -0.56 -10.64 16.62
CA LEU A 212 -0.37 -10.17 15.26
C LEU A 212 1.11 -10.17 14.91
N ILE A 213 1.42 -10.56 13.68
CA ILE A 213 2.71 -10.31 13.05
C ILE A 213 2.43 -9.59 11.73
N SER A 214 2.86 -8.35 11.63
CA SER A 214 2.76 -7.54 10.41
C SER A 214 4.12 -7.39 9.76
N MET A 215 4.15 -7.54 8.44
CA MET A 215 5.32 -7.31 7.59
C MET A 215 5.07 -6.02 6.82
N ALA A 216 5.77 -4.97 7.20
CA ALA A 216 5.54 -3.62 6.72
C ALA A 216 6.63 -3.20 5.72
N ASN A 217 6.21 -2.78 4.53
CA ASN A 217 7.05 -2.08 3.56
C ASN A 217 6.94 -0.55 3.73
N SER A 218 5.92 -0.08 4.44
CA SER A 218 5.68 1.34 4.68
C SER A 218 5.19 1.59 6.12
N PRO A 219 5.27 2.84 6.63
CA PRO A 219 4.99 3.13 8.03
C PRO A 219 3.56 2.85 8.50
N GLN A 220 2.55 2.92 7.63
CA GLN A 220 1.16 2.99 8.08
C GLN A 220 0.18 2.12 7.28
N TYR A 221 -0.88 1.67 7.95
CA TYR A 221 -2.03 1.04 7.30
C TYR A 221 -2.87 2.05 6.48
N GLY A 222 -2.84 3.31 6.87
CA GLY A 222 -3.66 4.40 6.34
C GLY A 222 -4.32 5.21 7.46
N ASN A 223 -4.87 6.38 7.13
CA ASN A 223 -5.48 7.31 8.10
C ASN A 223 -4.58 7.59 9.32
N ASP A 224 -3.26 7.66 9.07
CA ASP A 224 -2.24 7.92 10.09
C ASP A 224 -2.13 6.83 11.19
N ALA A 225 -2.63 5.61 10.90
CA ALA A 225 -2.42 4.43 11.75
C ALA A 225 -1.00 3.87 11.51
N LEU A 226 -0.03 4.39 12.24
CA LEU A 226 1.41 4.14 12.12
C LEU A 226 1.82 2.86 12.86
N VAL A 227 1.78 1.73 12.18
CA VAL A 227 2.13 0.41 12.74
C VAL A 227 3.64 0.18 12.79
N ALA A 228 4.36 0.66 11.78
CA ALA A 228 5.82 0.58 11.68
C ALA A 228 6.42 1.98 11.41
N PRO A 229 6.41 2.90 12.40
CA PRO A 229 6.74 4.32 12.17
C PRO A 229 8.14 4.56 11.58
N LYS A 230 9.05 3.58 11.73
CA LYS A 230 10.44 3.65 11.25
C LYS A 230 10.67 2.91 9.93
N ALA A 231 9.63 2.30 9.34
CA ALA A 231 9.76 1.60 8.08
C ALA A 231 10.10 2.59 6.94
N LEU A 232 11.03 2.17 6.09
CA LEU A 232 11.45 2.90 4.90
C LEU A 232 11.05 2.09 3.68
N VAL A 233 10.49 2.76 2.69
CA VAL A 233 9.96 2.10 1.47
C VAL A 233 11.02 1.75 0.43
N ASP A 234 12.30 2.07 0.68
CA ASP A 234 13.40 2.03 -0.30
C ASP A 234 14.75 1.63 0.31
N ASP A 235 14.77 0.89 1.41
CA ASP A 235 16.00 0.42 2.07
C ASP A 235 16.33 -1.06 1.82
N GLY A 236 15.54 -1.74 0.98
CA GLY A 236 15.72 -3.15 0.62
C GLY A 236 15.32 -4.12 1.73
N MET A 237 14.59 -3.67 2.74
CA MET A 237 14.17 -4.45 3.91
C MET A 237 12.67 -4.32 4.13
N LEU A 238 12.11 -5.26 4.87
CA LEU A 238 10.78 -5.17 5.45
C LEU A 238 10.89 -5.06 6.96
N ASP A 239 9.97 -4.33 7.58
CA ASP A 239 9.86 -4.22 9.03
C ASP A 239 8.82 -5.22 9.57
N ALA A 240 9.26 -6.18 10.39
CA ALA A 240 8.36 -7.02 11.16
C ALA A 240 7.90 -6.28 12.40
N VAL A 241 6.60 -6.28 12.64
CA VAL A 241 5.97 -5.76 13.86
C VAL A 241 5.22 -6.89 14.53
N VAL A 242 5.75 -7.37 15.65
CA VAL A 242 5.16 -8.46 16.44
C VAL A 242 4.44 -7.86 17.64
N VAL A 243 3.13 -8.08 17.70
CA VAL A 243 2.30 -7.67 18.83
C VAL A 243 2.18 -8.84 19.80
N ASN A 244 2.99 -8.80 20.86
CA ASN A 244 2.99 -9.81 21.92
C ASN A 244 1.69 -9.77 22.73
N PRO A 245 1.41 -10.79 23.55
CA PRO A 245 0.28 -10.78 24.49
C PRO A 245 0.28 -9.55 25.39
N PHE A 246 -0.88 -8.95 25.57
CA PHE A 246 -1.08 -7.80 26.43
C PHE A 246 -2.41 -7.90 27.19
N PRO A 247 -2.54 -7.28 28.37
CA PRO A 247 -3.79 -7.19 29.11
C PRO A 247 -4.81 -6.35 28.32
N PHE A 248 -6.08 -6.72 28.39
CA PHE A 248 -7.16 -6.09 27.61
C PHE A 248 -7.20 -4.55 27.71
N TYR A 249 -6.91 -3.97 28.86
CA TYR A 249 -6.88 -2.51 29.03
C TYR A 249 -5.78 -1.83 28.22
N GLN A 250 -4.69 -2.55 27.88
CA GLN A 250 -3.62 -2.03 27.02
C GLN A 250 -4.05 -1.83 25.57
N TYR A 251 -5.17 -2.41 25.15
CA TYR A 251 -5.72 -2.15 23.82
C TYR A 251 -5.92 -0.67 23.54
N PHE A 252 -6.46 0.06 24.51
CA PHE A 252 -6.68 1.52 24.39
C PHE A 252 -5.36 2.29 24.27
N VAL A 253 -4.35 1.88 25.03
CA VAL A 253 -3.03 2.51 24.99
C VAL A 253 -2.33 2.22 23.67
N LEU A 254 -2.34 0.96 23.22
CA LEU A 254 -1.74 0.56 21.93
C LEU A 254 -2.44 1.23 20.77
N PHE A 255 -3.77 1.33 20.83
CA PHE A 255 -4.55 2.02 19.82
C PHE A 255 -4.22 3.52 19.78
N TYR A 256 -4.10 4.19 20.92
CA TYR A 256 -3.64 5.58 20.98
C TYR A 256 -2.22 5.74 20.39
N ARG A 257 -1.27 4.88 20.80
CA ARG A 257 0.11 4.89 20.31
C ARG A 257 0.23 4.66 18.80
N LEU A 258 -0.67 3.85 18.23
CA LEU A 258 -0.75 3.61 16.79
C LEU A 258 -0.91 4.92 15.99
N PHE A 259 -1.70 5.88 16.50
CA PHE A 259 -1.92 7.18 15.86
C PHE A 259 -0.91 8.26 16.26
N GLN A 260 -0.20 8.05 17.36
CA GLN A 260 0.88 8.95 17.77
C GLN A 260 2.24 8.55 17.14
N GLY A 261 2.31 7.43 16.41
CA GLY A 261 3.57 6.93 15.86
C GLY A 261 4.55 6.41 16.92
N THR A 262 4.06 6.10 18.12
CA THR A 262 4.86 5.61 19.26
C THR A 262 4.57 4.15 19.61
N LEU A 263 3.95 3.41 18.69
CA LEU A 263 3.56 2.01 18.90
C LEU A 263 4.77 1.13 19.29
N ASN A 264 5.89 1.35 18.61
CA ASN A 264 7.15 0.63 18.83
C ASN A 264 7.83 0.89 20.18
N GLU A 265 7.37 1.88 20.96
CA GLU A 265 7.86 2.16 22.32
C GLU A 265 7.13 1.33 23.39
N SER A 266 6.08 0.60 23.01
CA SER A 266 5.36 -0.27 23.91
C SER A 266 6.17 -1.54 24.21
N PRO A 267 6.23 -2.01 25.48
CA PRO A 267 6.88 -3.28 25.84
C PRO A 267 6.21 -4.49 25.19
N HIS A 268 4.96 -4.34 24.74
CA HIS A 268 4.22 -5.40 24.06
C HIS A 268 4.52 -5.48 22.57
N ILE A 269 5.31 -4.56 22.02
CA ILE A 269 5.64 -4.51 20.60
C ILE A 269 7.13 -4.83 20.41
N LYS A 270 7.42 -5.74 19.48
CA LYS A 270 8.77 -6.00 19.01
C LYS A 270 8.86 -5.70 17.54
N THR A 271 9.89 -4.97 17.15
CA THR A 271 10.14 -4.63 15.74
C THR A 271 11.55 -5.08 15.36
N PHE A 272 11.70 -5.59 14.14
CA PHE A 272 13.00 -5.92 13.56
C PHE A 272 12.89 -5.89 12.02
N LYS A 273 14.01 -5.62 11.36
CA LYS A 273 14.11 -5.66 9.90
C LYS A 273 14.50 -7.05 9.42
N PHE A 274 14.02 -7.41 8.21
CA PHE A 274 14.32 -8.69 7.60
C PHE A 274 14.23 -8.58 6.05
N LYS A 275 14.88 -9.51 5.36
CA LYS A 275 14.75 -9.71 3.90
C LYS A 275 13.85 -10.89 3.59
N GLU A 276 14.02 -11.97 4.33
CA GLU A 276 13.24 -13.19 4.16
C GLU A 276 12.67 -13.66 5.49
N MET A 277 11.42 -14.01 5.52
CA MET A 277 10.77 -14.54 6.72
C MET A 277 9.78 -15.65 6.37
N LYS A 278 9.89 -16.76 7.08
CA LYS A 278 8.89 -17.83 7.08
C LYS A 278 8.16 -17.83 8.41
N ILE A 279 6.85 -17.80 8.35
CA ILE A 279 5.97 -17.90 9.52
C ILE A 279 5.16 -19.18 9.40
N THR A 280 5.22 -20.03 10.41
CA THR A 280 4.42 -21.24 10.52
C THR A 280 3.56 -21.14 11.76
N GLN A 281 2.28 -21.42 11.65
CA GLN A 281 1.32 -21.44 12.73
C GLN A 281 1.12 -22.87 13.21
N GLU A 282 1.19 -23.13 14.52
CA GLU A 282 1.06 -24.48 15.08
C GLU A 282 -0.37 -25.05 14.94
N ARG A 283 -1.37 -24.18 14.88
CA ARG A 283 -2.76 -24.57 14.57
C ARG A 283 -3.26 -23.66 13.46
N PRO A 284 -3.55 -24.19 12.27
CA PRO A 284 -4.25 -23.40 11.27
C PRO A 284 -5.64 -23.09 11.83
N ASP A 285 -5.91 -21.83 12.17
CA ASP A 285 -7.28 -21.38 12.27
C ASP A 285 -7.87 -21.52 10.87
N VAL A 286 -8.79 -22.47 10.74
CA VAL A 286 -9.56 -22.63 9.52
C VAL A 286 -10.48 -21.43 9.43
N SER A 287 -9.95 -20.31 8.93
CA SER A 287 -10.78 -19.24 8.41
C SER A 287 -11.12 -19.59 6.97
N HIS A 288 -12.30 -20.15 6.82
CA HIS A 288 -12.93 -20.34 5.52
C HIS A 288 -13.37 -19.02 4.91
#